data_e4863b0123a235b6b4a2ac9ec38f31b4
#
_entry.id   e4863b0123a235b6b4a2ac9ec38f31b4
#
_cell.length_a   1.000
_cell.length_b   1.000
_cell.length_c   1.000
_cell.angle_alpha   90.00
_cell.angle_beta   90.00
_cell.angle_gamma   90.00
#
_symmetry.space_group_name_H-M   'P 1'
#
loop_
_entity.id
_entity.type
_entity.pdbx_description
1 polymer ?
#
loop_
_entity_poly.entity_id
_entity_poly.type
_entity_poly.pdbx_seq_one_letter_code
_entity_poly.pdbx_strand_id
1 'polypeptide(L)'
;MNQRITRPYIKNNGQLTEVSFEEAFHYIYKKLQKTETNQTLVMSSGSYSNEMLYLIQRLARTVLNTNALGSFDYYRRGTDFFADKNDILPFAEMFLSDKFYCIFENIGVQIPETLKAVFEILKRCPDTPRYWFNTPDTLNITDYFAFFRSVNFYLIRHHLEKGIYVEVLGKNYGAYKQTLMADDYEGLLCCNNLKDADIQNFVEDIMAISAPAFIVWEPWLTESAYHELENLCMLLDIQSKPAAGFLTVKGELNSQGLYDMGLFPHIAPGGNAMNAERQRKMEAILQVPVCAEPVDVAATIDGKGFKNVLLWNSLNVTIPQDIVNQVENSDFAMLHTACLPDNADLYDVILPANLPEELSGTFTDTARTPHNFVSEINNLLEYNNLQQIVKIADLFGHNFPSNKDDIFLEYISFMEAGCHSSERHFFK
;
A
#
# COMPACT_ATOMS: atom_id res chain seq x y z
N MET A 1 6.06 24.39 12.09
CA MET A 1 6.71 23.07 12.28
C MET A 1 6.15 22.48 13.54
N ASN A 2 5.55 21.31 13.45
CA ASN A 2 5.02 20.63 14.63
C ASN A 2 6.16 20.24 15.57
N GLN A 3 5.90 20.35 16.87
CA GLN A 3 6.91 20.07 17.90
C GLN A 3 7.24 18.57 17.95
N ARG A 4 8.52 18.19 17.82
CA ARG A 4 9.03 16.84 18.06
C ARG A 4 8.74 16.42 19.51
N ILE A 5 8.15 15.22 19.68
CA ILE A 5 7.87 14.67 21.01
C ILE A 5 8.82 13.50 21.32
N THR A 6 9.26 13.39 22.56
CA THR A 6 10.14 12.31 23.05
C THR A 6 9.57 11.60 24.27
N ARG A 7 8.43 12.07 24.79
CA ARG A 7 7.69 11.44 25.87
C ARG A 7 6.23 11.28 25.51
N PRO A 8 5.55 10.29 26.09
CA PRO A 8 4.11 10.10 25.90
C PRO A 8 3.28 11.20 26.52
N TYR A 9 2.05 11.36 26.01
CA TYR A 9 1.02 12.19 26.59
C TYR A 9 -0.23 11.39 26.88
N ILE A 10 -0.90 11.70 27.98
CA ILE A 10 -2.23 11.17 28.32
C ILE A 10 -3.19 12.35 28.52
N LYS A 11 -4.42 12.19 28.01
CA LYS A 11 -5.49 13.17 28.20
C LYS A 11 -6.15 12.97 29.57
N ASN A 12 -5.92 13.91 30.46
CA ASN A 12 -6.53 13.98 31.80
C ASN A 12 -7.43 15.20 31.91
N ASN A 13 -8.71 14.99 32.22
CA ASN A 13 -9.70 16.07 32.32
C ASN A 13 -9.72 17.03 31.12
N GLY A 14 -9.57 16.49 29.91
CA GLY A 14 -9.55 17.24 28.66
C GLY A 14 -8.23 17.94 28.31
N GLN A 15 -7.17 17.77 29.12
CA GLN A 15 -5.84 18.33 28.86
C GLN A 15 -4.82 17.24 28.67
N LEU A 16 -3.96 17.39 27.66
CA LEU A 16 -2.81 16.50 27.45
C LEU A 16 -1.72 16.79 28.47
N THR A 17 -1.28 15.77 29.18
CA THR A 17 -0.21 15.84 30.19
C THR A 17 0.89 14.87 29.79
N GLU A 18 2.14 15.34 29.79
CA GLU A 18 3.32 14.50 29.60
C GLU A 18 3.47 13.50 30.76
N VAL A 19 3.72 12.23 30.43
CA VAL A 19 3.83 11.10 31.38
C VAL A 19 5.03 10.23 31.04
N SER A 20 5.34 9.27 31.95
CA SER A 20 6.31 8.21 31.64
C SER A 20 5.74 7.19 30.62
N PHE A 21 6.62 6.44 29.98
CA PHE A 21 6.20 5.35 29.09
C PHE A 21 5.40 4.26 29.84
N GLU A 22 5.82 3.92 31.05
CA GLU A 22 5.16 2.93 31.89
C GLU A 22 3.71 3.36 32.21
N GLU A 23 3.49 4.64 32.55
CA GLU A 23 2.14 5.18 32.80
C GLU A 23 1.29 5.10 31.53
N ALA A 24 1.85 5.46 30.37
CA ALA A 24 1.15 5.38 29.09
C ALA A 24 0.78 3.96 28.71
N PHE A 25 1.72 2.99 28.83
CA PHE A 25 1.47 1.60 28.52
C PHE A 25 0.40 0.98 29.46
N HIS A 26 0.46 1.28 30.75
CA HIS A 26 -0.56 0.83 31.70
C HIS A 26 -1.93 1.46 31.44
N TYR A 27 -1.96 2.71 30.97
CA TYR A 27 -3.22 3.34 30.59
C TYR A 27 -3.85 2.68 29.36
N ILE A 28 -3.06 2.40 28.32
CA ILE A 28 -3.48 1.66 27.14
C ILE A 28 -4.01 0.27 27.53
N TYR A 29 -3.24 -0.47 28.36
CA TYR A 29 -3.68 -1.78 28.86
C TYR A 29 -5.03 -1.72 29.56
N LYS A 30 -5.24 -0.77 30.49
CA LYS A 30 -6.50 -0.62 31.22
C LYS A 30 -7.68 -0.35 30.30
N LYS A 31 -7.47 0.40 29.22
CA LYS A 31 -8.51 0.74 28.25
C LYS A 31 -8.88 -0.45 27.36
N LEU A 32 -7.89 -1.23 26.95
CA LEU A 32 -8.08 -2.27 25.93
C LEU A 32 -8.29 -3.69 26.48
N GLN A 33 -7.96 -3.98 27.75
CA GLN A 33 -8.00 -5.35 28.32
C GLN A 33 -9.39 -6.03 28.29
N LYS A 34 -10.47 -5.27 28.09
CA LYS A 34 -11.85 -5.79 28.07
C LYS A 34 -12.53 -5.58 26.73
N THR A 35 -11.77 -5.30 25.68
CA THR A 35 -12.33 -5.06 24.35
C THR A 35 -12.80 -6.35 23.73
N GLU A 36 -14.01 -6.36 23.17
CA GLU A 36 -14.56 -7.49 22.43
C GLU A 36 -13.95 -7.60 21.02
N THR A 37 -14.15 -8.75 20.39
CA THR A 37 -13.64 -9.05 19.05
C THR A 37 -14.06 -7.96 18.03
N ASN A 38 -13.10 -7.52 17.21
CA ASN A 38 -13.31 -6.54 16.13
C ASN A 38 -13.92 -5.19 16.56
N GLN A 39 -13.76 -4.79 17.83
CA GLN A 39 -14.15 -3.46 18.30
C GLN A 39 -13.02 -2.42 18.24
N THR A 40 -11.81 -2.83 17.93
CA THR A 40 -10.64 -1.95 17.80
C THR A 40 -10.21 -1.84 16.35
N LEU A 41 -10.20 -0.62 15.82
CA LEU A 41 -9.60 -0.28 14.52
C LEU A 41 -8.10 -0.04 14.71
N VAL A 42 -7.26 -0.64 13.87
CA VAL A 42 -5.82 -0.43 13.85
C VAL A 42 -5.40 0.02 12.46
N MET A 43 -4.96 1.28 12.36
CA MET A 43 -4.53 1.88 11.09
C MET A 43 -3.06 2.24 11.12
N SER A 44 -2.36 2.06 10.02
CA SER A 44 -0.96 2.42 9.87
C SER A 44 -0.68 3.18 8.58
N SER A 45 0.27 4.11 8.63
CA SER A 45 0.91 4.64 7.43
C SER A 45 2.02 3.68 6.94
N GLY A 46 2.41 3.81 5.68
CA GLY A 46 3.55 3.11 5.09
C GLY A 46 4.91 3.77 5.42
N SER A 47 4.99 4.50 6.52
CA SER A 47 6.25 5.14 6.99
C SER A 47 7.05 4.28 7.97
N TYR A 48 6.52 3.12 8.36
CA TYR A 48 7.18 2.18 9.27
C TYR A 48 7.95 1.09 8.52
N SER A 49 8.99 0.55 9.19
CA SER A 49 9.72 -0.62 8.68
C SER A 49 8.83 -1.87 8.64
N ASN A 50 9.23 -2.86 7.84
CA ASN A 50 8.54 -4.16 7.76
C ASN A 50 8.39 -4.81 9.13
N GLU A 51 9.44 -4.74 9.95
CA GLU A 51 9.44 -5.30 11.30
C GLU A 51 8.35 -4.65 12.17
N MET A 52 8.22 -3.33 12.08
CA MET A 52 7.21 -2.60 12.84
C MET A 52 5.80 -2.92 12.33
N LEU A 53 5.59 -2.91 11.00
CA LEU A 53 4.30 -3.27 10.39
C LEU A 53 3.89 -4.69 10.75
N TYR A 54 4.83 -5.64 10.75
CA TYR A 54 4.59 -6.99 11.17
C TYR A 54 4.13 -7.07 12.64
N LEU A 55 4.78 -6.34 13.54
CA LEU A 55 4.38 -6.34 14.96
C LEU A 55 3.05 -5.64 15.19
N ILE A 56 2.70 -4.59 14.42
CA ILE A 56 1.40 -3.93 14.50
C ILE A 56 0.27 -4.92 14.18
N GLN A 57 0.36 -5.64 13.06
CA GLN A 57 -0.68 -6.62 12.71
C GLN A 57 -0.72 -7.80 13.70
N ARG A 58 0.44 -8.23 14.23
CA ARG A 58 0.51 -9.27 15.25
C ARG A 58 -0.18 -8.81 16.53
N LEU A 59 0.11 -7.59 17.01
CA LEU A 59 -0.57 -7.00 18.17
C LEU A 59 -2.09 -6.97 17.96
N ALA A 60 -2.56 -6.51 16.81
CA ALA A 60 -3.98 -6.45 16.50
C ALA A 60 -4.64 -7.83 16.58
N ARG A 61 -4.10 -8.81 15.86
CA ARG A 61 -4.74 -10.13 15.70
C ARG A 61 -4.59 -11.06 16.90
N THR A 62 -3.49 -10.98 17.66
CA THR A 62 -3.24 -11.91 18.75
C THR A 62 -3.48 -11.32 20.13
N VAL A 63 -3.37 -10.02 20.30
CA VAL A 63 -3.49 -9.35 21.61
C VAL A 63 -4.82 -8.61 21.73
N LEU A 64 -5.14 -7.79 20.71
CA LEU A 64 -6.34 -6.95 20.73
C LEU A 64 -7.57 -7.68 20.16
N ASN A 65 -7.42 -8.91 19.72
CA ASN A 65 -8.47 -9.74 19.15
C ASN A 65 -9.27 -9.01 18.05
N THR A 66 -8.55 -8.37 17.12
CA THR A 66 -9.16 -7.64 16.02
C THR A 66 -8.48 -7.94 14.71
N ASN A 67 -9.29 -8.09 13.65
CA ASN A 67 -8.84 -8.12 12.25
C ASN A 67 -9.25 -6.84 11.50
N ALA A 68 -9.72 -5.81 12.21
CA ALA A 68 -10.00 -4.50 11.64
C ALA A 68 -8.69 -3.71 11.45
N LEU A 69 -7.97 -4.07 10.40
CA LEU A 69 -6.67 -3.54 10.02
C LEU A 69 -6.78 -2.70 8.74
N GLY A 70 -5.93 -1.70 8.58
CA GLY A 70 -5.89 -0.94 7.34
C GLY A 70 -4.74 0.05 7.27
N SER A 71 -4.62 0.70 6.12
CA SER A 71 -3.79 1.88 5.97
C SER A 71 -4.62 3.08 5.55
N PHE A 72 -4.11 4.29 5.79
CA PHE A 72 -4.82 5.52 5.47
C PHE A 72 -5.12 5.62 3.97
N ASP A 73 -4.23 5.11 3.11
CA ASP A 73 -4.37 5.22 1.66
C ASP A 73 -5.27 4.13 1.05
N TYR A 74 -5.30 2.92 1.63
CA TYR A 74 -5.86 1.75 0.95
C TYR A 74 -7.16 1.20 1.55
N TYR A 75 -7.59 1.61 2.75
CA TYR A 75 -8.77 1.03 3.41
C TYR A 75 -10.08 1.20 2.61
N ARG A 76 -10.14 2.22 1.70
CA ARG A 76 -11.25 2.43 0.76
C ARG A 76 -10.90 2.12 -0.69
N ARG A 77 -9.61 2.19 -1.04
CA ARG A 77 -9.16 1.99 -2.43
C ARG A 77 -8.99 0.51 -2.79
N GLY A 78 -8.98 -0.38 -1.79
CA GLY A 78 -8.69 -1.79 -2.01
C GLY A 78 -7.20 -2.12 -2.04
N THR A 79 -6.87 -3.36 -2.35
CA THR A 79 -5.50 -3.90 -2.32
C THR A 79 -5.03 -4.49 -3.65
N ASP A 80 -5.81 -4.37 -4.72
CA ASP A 80 -5.49 -4.92 -6.04
C ASP A 80 -4.32 -4.18 -6.73
N PHE A 81 -3.90 -3.03 -6.15
CA PHE A 81 -2.67 -2.33 -6.53
C PHE A 81 -1.36 -3.05 -6.13
N PHE A 82 -1.44 -4.10 -5.37
CA PHE A 82 -0.28 -4.88 -4.91
C PHE A 82 -0.08 -6.09 -5.81
N ALA A 83 0.38 -5.81 -7.05
CA ALA A 83 0.63 -6.82 -8.05
C ALA A 83 1.62 -7.89 -7.58
N ASP A 84 1.55 -9.06 -8.19
CA ASP A 84 2.57 -10.09 -8.02
C ASP A 84 3.94 -9.57 -8.50
N LYS A 85 5.02 -10.04 -7.90
CA LYS A 85 6.40 -9.65 -8.24
C LYS A 85 6.71 -9.76 -9.74
N ASN A 86 6.08 -10.72 -10.43
CA ASN A 86 6.30 -10.96 -11.86
C ASN A 86 5.60 -9.92 -12.77
N ASP A 87 4.70 -9.09 -12.21
CA ASP A 87 3.94 -8.09 -12.97
C ASP A 87 4.60 -6.72 -12.96
N ILE A 88 5.53 -6.48 -12.05
CA ILE A 88 6.21 -5.21 -11.87
C ILE A 88 7.59 -5.24 -12.53
N LEU A 89 7.89 -4.22 -13.33
CA LEU A 89 9.22 -4.02 -13.92
C LEU A 89 10.24 -3.71 -12.80
N PRO A 90 11.28 -4.54 -12.61
CA PRO A 90 12.30 -4.24 -11.63
C PRO A 90 13.06 -2.96 -11.94
N PHE A 91 13.42 -2.18 -10.92
CA PHE A 91 14.18 -0.94 -11.09
C PHE A 91 15.47 -1.14 -11.92
N ALA A 92 16.17 -2.24 -11.72
CA ALA A 92 17.40 -2.54 -12.44
C ALA A 92 17.19 -2.73 -13.96
N GLU A 93 16.00 -3.21 -14.37
CA GLU A 93 15.67 -3.43 -15.78
C GLU A 93 15.18 -2.18 -16.49
N MET A 94 14.69 -1.17 -15.76
CA MET A 94 14.25 0.11 -16.35
C MET A 94 15.34 0.78 -17.19
N PHE A 95 16.62 0.62 -16.84
CA PHE A 95 17.73 1.19 -17.60
C PHE A 95 17.89 0.61 -19.00
N LEU A 96 17.22 -0.52 -19.28
CA LEU A 96 17.24 -1.20 -20.58
C LEU A 96 15.94 -0.96 -21.38
N SER A 97 14.99 -0.21 -20.85
CA SER A 97 13.74 0.11 -21.55
C SER A 97 13.97 1.07 -22.71
N ASP A 98 13.24 0.87 -23.81
CA ASP A 98 13.39 1.68 -25.03
C ASP A 98 12.60 3.01 -24.96
N LYS A 99 11.53 3.05 -24.18
CA LYS A 99 10.69 4.25 -23.99
C LYS A 99 9.92 4.20 -22.69
N PHE A 100 9.84 5.34 -22.00
CA PHE A 100 9.02 5.53 -20.81
C PHE A 100 7.70 6.21 -21.13
N TYR A 101 6.59 5.67 -20.63
CA TYR A 101 5.27 6.29 -20.59
C TYR A 101 4.99 6.74 -19.14
N CYS A 102 5.05 8.06 -18.92
CA CYS A 102 5.03 8.64 -17.57
C CYS A 102 3.63 9.14 -17.22
N ILE A 103 2.96 8.44 -16.30
CA ILE A 103 1.62 8.76 -15.79
C ILE A 103 1.76 9.40 -14.41
N PHE A 104 2.27 10.61 -14.39
CA PHE A 104 2.33 11.51 -13.25
C PHE A 104 2.62 12.93 -13.73
N GLU A 105 2.12 13.94 -13.02
CA GLU A 105 2.38 15.32 -13.41
C GLU A 105 3.85 15.68 -13.24
N ASN A 106 4.35 16.47 -14.15
CA ASN A 106 5.63 17.16 -13.98
C ASN A 106 5.40 18.36 -13.03
N ILE A 107 5.11 18.04 -11.74
CA ILE A 107 4.61 19.01 -10.78
C ILE A 107 5.76 19.82 -10.22
N GLY A 108 5.73 21.12 -10.50
CA GLY A 108 6.72 22.09 -9.99
C GLY A 108 6.62 22.49 -8.52
N VAL A 109 5.74 21.91 -7.69
CA VAL A 109 5.46 22.53 -6.38
C VAL A 109 5.75 21.66 -5.15
N GLN A 110 5.44 20.40 -5.10
CA GLN A 110 5.89 19.47 -4.06
C GLN A 110 5.82 18.04 -4.58
N ILE A 111 6.96 17.56 -5.07
CA ILE A 111 7.07 16.17 -5.53
C ILE A 111 7.16 15.28 -4.29
N PRO A 112 6.26 14.28 -4.14
CA PRO A 112 6.39 13.27 -3.09
C PRO A 112 7.78 12.61 -3.10
N GLU A 113 8.31 12.25 -1.93
CA GLU A 113 9.65 11.67 -1.82
C GLU A 113 9.81 10.42 -2.70
N THR A 114 8.79 9.59 -2.79
CA THR A 114 8.77 8.41 -3.64
C THR A 114 8.91 8.74 -5.12
N LEU A 115 8.31 9.83 -5.60
CA LEU A 115 8.51 10.32 -6.98
C LEU A 115 9.87 10.94 -7.19
N LYS A 116 10.50 11.56 -6.17
CA LYS A 116 11.87 12.07 -6.30
C LYS A 116 12.86 10.96 -6.67
N ALA A 117 12.72 9.78 -6.07
CA ALA A 117 13.53 8.62 -6.41
C ALA A 117 13.38 8.23 -7.90
N VAL A 118 12.15 8.26 -8.43
CA VAL A 118 11.89 8.01 -9.85
C VAL A 118 12.55 9.06 -10.74
N PHE A 119 12.48 10.34 -10.40
CA PHE A 119 13.15 11.39 -11.17
C PHE A 119 14.67 11.21 -11.19
N GLU A 120 15.29 10.75 -10.09
CA GLU A 120 16.72 10.44 -10.07
C GLU A 120 17.07 9.25 -11.00
N ILE A 121 16.20 8.23 -11.07
CA ILE A 121 16.36 7.14 -12.03
C ILE A 121 16.24 7.67 -13.46
N LEU A 122 15.21 8.45 -13.76
CA LEU A 122 15.01 9.03 -15.10
C LEU A 122 16.20 9.92 -15.53
N LYS A 123 16.83 10.65 -14.62
CA LYS A 123 18.05 11.42 -14.90
C LYS A 123 19.22 10.54 -15.35
N ARG A 124 19.28 9.28 -14.89
CA ARG A 124 20.31 8.32 -15.31
C ARG A 124 20.05 7.68 -16.67
N CYS A 125 18.85 7.90 -17.24
CA CYS A 125 18.44 7.44 -18.57
C CYS A 125 18.17 8.66 -19.49
N PRO A 126 19.14 9.56 -19.74
CA PRO A 126 18.88 10.83 -20.43
C PRO A 126 18.44 10.64 -21.87
N ASP A 127 18.91 9.60 -22.53
CA ASP A 127 18.69 9.33 -23.96
C ASP A 127 17.44 8.49 -24.22
N THR A 128 16.81 7.90 -23.19
CA THR A 128 15.59 7.13 -23.35
C THR A 128 14.40 8.06 -23.58
N PRO A 129 13.68 7.94 -24.71
CA PRO A 129 12.51 8.75 -25.02
C PRO A 129 11.44 8.65 -23.95
N ARG A 130 10.71 9.74 -23.70
CA ARG A 130 9.65 9.82 -22.69
C ARG A 130 8.38 10.35 -23.31
N TYR A 131 7.29 9.68 -23.04
CA TYR A 131 5.95 10.16 -23.33
C TYR A 131 5.33 10.60 -21.99
N TRP A 132 5.16 11.89 -21.81
CA TRP A 132 4.51 12.47 -20.64
C TRP A 132 3.05 12.71 -20.98
N PHE A 133 2.14 12.10 -20.25
CA PHE A 133 0.74 12.45 -20.34
C PHE A 133 0.50 13.86 -19.76
N ASN A 134 -0.60 14.49 -20.18
CA ASN A 134 -1.03 15.80 -19.69
C ASN A 134 -0.02 16.94 -19.91
N THR A 135 0.67 16.92 -21.05
CA THR A 135 1.50 18.03 -21.53
C THR A 135 0.90 18.66 -22.80
N PRO A 136 1.29 19.89 -23.19
CA PRO A 136 0.70 20.57 -24.37
C PRO A 136 0.77 19.76 -25.67
N ASP A 137 1.77 18.92 -25.84
CA ASP A 137 2.05 18.16 -27.07
C ASP A 137 1.61 16.68 -26.97
N THR A 138 0.91 16.29 -25.91
CA THR A 138 0.50 14.90 -25.68
C THR A 138 -0.98 14.82 -25.29
N LEU A 139 -1.47 13.57 -25.10
CA LEU A 139 -2.86 13.34 -24.70
C LEU A 139 -3.12 13.92 -23.29
N ASN A 140 -4.21 14.64 -23.16
CA ASN A 140 -4.70 15.12 -21.87
C ASN A 140 -5.71 14.11 -21.32
N ILE A 141 -5.32 13.37 -20.29
CA ILE A 141 -6.10 12.29 -19.71
C ILE A 141 -6.53 12.68 -18.30
N THR A 142 -7.81 12.75 -18.08
CA THR A 142 -8.44 12.99 -16.76
C THR A 142 -9.07 11.73 -16.18
N ASP A 143 -9.49 10.81 -17.06
CA ASP A 143 -10.04 9.51 -16.71
C ASP A 143 -9.17 8.40 -17.32
N TYR A 144 -8.24 7.86 -16.52
CA TYR A 144 -7.34 6.80 -16.96
C TYR A 144 -8.05 5.46 -17.18
N PHE A 145 -9.16 5.19 -16.49
CA PHE A 145 -9.98 4.01 -16.78
C PHE A 145 -10.54 4.06 -18.20
N ALA A 146 -11.24 5.13 -18.52
CA ALA A 146 -11.80 5.32 -19.86
C ALA A 146 -10.72 5.31 -20.95
N PHE A 147 -9.55 5.89 -20.67
CA PHE A 147 -8.42 5.89 -21.59
C PHE A 147 -7.89 4.48 -21.88
N PHE A 148 -7.46 3.74 -20.87
CA PHE A 148 -6.91 2.40 -21.07
C PHE A 148 -7.96 1.45 -21.65
N ARG A 149 -9.21 1.58 -21.22
CA ARG A 149 -10.31 0.78 -21.75
C ARG A 149 -10.56 1.09 -23.23
N SER A 150 -10.45 2.34 -23.67
CA SER A 150 -10.51 2.73 -25.09
C SER A 150 -9.35 2.14 -25.90
N VAL A 151 -8.13 2.16 -25.36
CA VAL A 151 -6.96 1.54 -25.99
C VAL A 151 -7.15 0.04 -26.14
N ASN A 152 -7.60 -0.65 -25.09
CA ASN A 152 -7.87 -2.08 -25.09
C ASN A 152 -9.00 -2.44 -26.08
N PHE A 153 -10.05 -1.61 -26.12
CA PHE A 153 -11.14 -1.78 -27.09
C PHE A 153 -10.63 -1.67 -28.53
N TYR A 154 -9.80 -0.66 -28.82
CA TYR A 154 -9.21 -0.46 -30.14
C TYR A 154 -8.35 -1.66 -30.56
N LEU A 155 -7.48 -2.13 -29.67
CA LEU A 155 -6.61 -3.30 -29.92
C LEU A 155 -7.44 -4.53 -30.32
N ILE A 156 -8.47 -4.87 -29.53
CA ILE A 156 -9.30 -6.06 -29.79
C ILE A 156 -10.17 -5.87 -31.05
N ARG A 157 -10.73 -4.67 -31.27
CA ARG A 157 -11.55 -4.38 -32.45
C ARG A 157 -10.77 -4.52 -33.75
N HIS A 158 -9.48 -4.14 -33.73
CA HIS A 158 -8.62 -4.19 -34.92
C HIS A 158 -7.73 -5.44 -34.98
N HIS A 159 -7.93 -6.43 -34.09
CA HIS A 159 -7.16 -7.67 -34.03
C HIS A 159 -5.64 -7.44 -33.91
N LEU A 160 -5.26 -6.47 -33.05
CA LEU A 160 -3.88 -6.08 -32.80
C LEU A 160 -3.30 -6.70 -31.52
N GLU A 161 -4.13 -7.39 -30.75
CA GLU A 161 -3.71 -8.14 -29.56
C GLU A 161 -2.67 -9.20 -29.91
N LYS A 162 -1.67 -9.40 -29.05
CA LYS A 162 -0.52 -10.25 -29.28
C LYS A 162 -0.29 -11.23 -28.15
N GLY A 163 0.30 -12.32 -28.55
CA GLY A 163 1.09 -13.15 -27.70
C GLY A 163 0.38 -14.23 -26.92
N ILE A 164 1.21 -14.93 -26.18
CA ILE A 164 0.85 -16.12 -25.42
C ILE A 164 -0.17 -15.83 -24.30
N TYR A 165 -0.22 -14.60 -23.79
CA TYR A 165 -1.13 -14.23 -22.72
C TYR A 165 -2.59 -14.26 -23.17
N VAL A 166 -2.87 -13.85 -24.40
CA VAL A 166 -4.23 -13.87 -24.96
C VAL A 166 -4.69 -15.31 -25.26
N GLU A 167 -3.82 -16.12 -25.83
CA GLU A 167 -4.18 -17.44 -26.35
C GLU A 167 -4.05 -18.58 -25.33
N VAL A 168 -3.05 -18.51 -24.43
CA VAL A 168 -2.65 -19.63 -23.58
C VAL A 168 -2.63 -19.31 -22.09
N LEU A 169 -2.04 -18.21 -21.69
CA LEU A 169 -1.81 -17.87 -20.27
C LEU A 169 -2.89 -16.97 -19.68
N GLY A 170 -3.54 -16.13 -20.49
CA GLY A 170 -4.57 -15.18 -20.03
C GLY A 170 -5.89 -15.89 -19.76
N LYS A 171 -6.22 -16.05 -18.47
CA LYS A 171 -7.53 -16.54 -18.08
C LYS A 171 -8.60 -15.45 -18.24
N ASN A 172 -9.84 -15.85 -18.48
CA ASN A 172 -11.00 -14.97 -18.64
C ASN A 172 -10.95 -14.03 -19.86
N TYR A 173 -9.99 -14.17 -20.79
CA TYR A 173 -9.92 -13.31 -21.98
C TYR A 173 -11.23 -13.23 -22.76
N GLY A 174 -11.88 -14.38 -23.02
CA GLY A 174 -13.16 -14.38 -23.72
C GLY A 174 -14.27 -13.60 -23.02
N ALA A 175 -14.32 -13.68 -21.70
CA ALA A 175 -15.29 -12.93 -20.90
C ALA A 175 -14.93 -11.42 -20.85
N TYR A 176 -13.65 -11.08 -20.72
CA TYR A 176 -13.18 -9.70 -20.81
C TYR A 176 -13.51 -9.10 -22.18
N LYS A 177 -13.15 -9.78 -23.27
CA LYS A 177 -13.46 -9.37 -24.65
C LYS A 177 -14.95 -9.13 -24.84
N GLN A 178 -15.80 -10.04 -24.37
CA GLN A 178 -17.26 -9.90 -24.50
C GLN A 178 -17.77 -8.64 -23.75
N THR A 179 -17.29 -8.40 -22.53
CA THR A 179 -17.67 -7.21 -21.75
C THR A 179 -17.18 -5.93 -22.41
N LEU A 180 -15.92 -5.90 -22.80
CA LEU A 180 -15.29 -4.73 -23.42
C LEU A 180 -15.96 -4.35 -24.74
N MET A 181 -16.22 -5.32 -25.62
CA MET A 181 -16.84 -5.06 -26.92
C MET A 181 -18.35 -4.68 -26.83
N ALA A 182 -18.96 -4.80 -25.66
CA ALA A 182 -20.31 -4.29 -25.40
C ALA A 182 -20.34 -2.84 -24.92
N ASP A 183 -19.18 -2.24 -24.61
CA ASP A 183 -19.08 -0.85 -24.14
C ASP A 183 -19.42 0.16 -25.25
N ASP A 184 -19.87 1.32 -24.80
CA ASP A 184 -20.01 2.51 -25.65
C ASP A 184 -18.63 3.15 -25.87
N TYR A 185 -17.97 2.77 -26.96
CA TYR A 185 -16.64 3.26 -27.31
C TYR A 185 -16.58 4.79 -27.46
N GLU A 186 -17.60 5.39 -28.08
CA GLU A 186 -17.65 6.86 -28.25
C GLU A 186 -17.81 7.55 -26.89
N GLY A 187 -18.60 6.94 -25.98
CA GLY A 187 -18.72 7.42 -24.61
C GLY A 187 -17.40 7.38 -23.87
N LEU A 188 -16.60 6.31 -24.00
CA LEU A 188 -15.26 6.23 -23.41
C LEU A 188 -14.32 7.31 -23.93
N LEU A 189 -14.33 7.57 -25.25
CA LEU A 189 -13.53 8.65 -25.85
C LEU A 189 -13.94 10.03 -25.32
N CYS A 190 -15.24 10.26 -25.16
CA CYS A 190 -15.78 11.53 -24.67
C CYS A 190 -15.32 11.86 -23.24
N CYS A 191 -15.05 10.87 -22.37
CA CYS A 191 -14.57 11.10 -21.01
C CYS A 191 -13.27 11.92 -20.96
N ASN A 192 -12.43 11.78 -21.99
CA ASN A 192 -11.16 12.50 -22.11
C ASN A 192 -11.12 13.48 -23.30
N ASN A 193 -12.26 13.72 -23.93
CA ASN A 193 -12.36 14.52 -25.16
C ASN A 193 -11.39 14.06 -26.27
N LEU A 194 -11.25 12.74 -26.45
CA LEU A 194 -10.39 12.09 -27.45
C LEU A 194 -11.18 11.72 -28.70
N LYS A 195 -10.44 11.45 -29.78
CA LYS A 195 -10.93 10.90 -31.03
C LYS A 195 -10.31 9.53 -31.28
N ASP A 196 -10.95 8.73 -32.14
CA ASP A 196 -10.41 7.44 -32.57
C ASP A 196 -8.96 7.54 -33.11
N ALA A 197 -8.65 8.61 -33.84
CA ALA A 197 -7.30 8.88 -34.36
C ALA A 197 -6.25 9.08 -33.24
N ASP A 198 -6.65 9.61 -32.08
CA ASP A 198 -5.74 9.82 -30.93
C ASP A 198 -5.36 8.47 -30.33
N ILE A 199 -6.33 7.57 -30.21
CA ILE A 199 -6.11 6.19 -29.75
C ILE A 199 -5.26 5.41 -30.76
N GLN A 200 -5.58 5.53 -32.06
CA GLN A 200 -4.79 4.91 -33.13
C GLN A 200 -3.31 5.32 -33.03
N ASN A 201 -3.04 6.62 -32.96
CA ASN A 201 -1.67 7.15 -32.89
C ASN A 201 -0.94 6.63 -31.63
N PHE A 202 -1.60 6.56 -30.49
CA PHE A 202 -1.01 6.01 -29.26
C PHE A 202 -0.71 4.51 -29.39
N VAL A 203 -1.63 3.74 -30.00
CA VAL A 203 -1.43 2.30 -30.24
C VAL A 203 -0.29 2.06 -31.22
N GLU A 204 -0.21 2.82 -32.31
CA GLU A 204 0.89 2.72 -33.27
C GLU A 204 2.24 3.05 -32.61
N ASP A 205 2.28 4.09 -31.76
CA ASP A 205 3.47 4.47 -31.01
C ASP A 205 3.95 3.35 -30.06
N ILE A 206 3.06 2.81 -29.22
CA ILE A 206 3.45 1.76 -28.25
C ILE A 206 3.81 0.45 -28.93
N MET A 207 3.15 0.10 -30.03
CA MET A 207 3.44 -1.13 -30.77
C MET A 207 4.76 -1.08 -31.54
N ALA A 208 5.26 0.11 -31.85
CA ALA A 208 6.57 0.30 -32.50
C ALA A 208 7.74 0.13 -31.52
N ILE A 209 7.51 0.11 -30.22
CA ILE A 209 8.53 0.02 -29.17
C ILE A 209 8.74 -1.44 -28.73
N SER A 210 9.99 -1.90 -28.69
CA SER A 210 10.30 -3.28 -28.30
C SER A 210 10.17 -3.49 -26.80
N ALA A 211 10.66 -2.53 -25.99
CA ALA A 211 10.63 -2.57 -24.53
C ALA A 211 9.98 -1.31 -23.94
N PRO A 212 8.63 -1.17 -24.06
CA PRO A 212 7.92 -0.06 -23.43
C PRO A 212 7.81 -0.24 -21.91
N ALA A 213 8.03 0.82 -21.15
CA ALA A 213 7.88 0.84 -19.71
C ALA A 213 6.91 1.95 -19.26
N PHE A 214 5.86 1.57 -18.54
CA PHE A 214 4.98 2.52 -17.89
C PHE A 214 5.50 2.85 -16.49
N ILE A 215 5.58 4.13 -16.17
CA ILE A 215 5.86 4.63 -14.82
C ILE A 215 4.62 5.36 -14.35
N VAL A 216 4.02 4.85 -13.28
CA VAL A 216 2.67 5.26 -12.85
C VAL A 216 2.69 5.75 -11.41
N TRP A 217 2.21 6.97 -11.16
CA TRP A 217 1.90 7.43 -9.82
C TRP A 217 0.57 6.81 -9.37
N GLU A 218 0.67 5.72 -8.62
CA GLU A 218 -0.47 4.88 -8.23
C GLU A 218 -1.60 5.65 -7.51
N PRO A 219 -1.35 6.64 -6.62
CA PRO A 219 -2.44 7.41 -6.00
C PRO A 219 -3.40 8.10 -6.97
N TRP A 220 -3.04 8.27 -8.24
CA TRP A 220 -3.92 8.82 -9.26
C TRP A 220 -4.81 7.80 -9.96
N LEU A 221 -4.51 6.51 -9.84
CA LEU A 221 -5.31 5.49 -10.46
C LEU A 221 -6.43 5.03 -9.52
N THR A 222 -7.60 4.82 -10.10
CA THR A 222 -8.60 3.95 -9.51
C THR A 222 -8.19 2.49 -9.70
N GLU A 223 -8.71 1.58 -8.90
CA GLU A 223 -8.50 0.14 -9.04
C GLU A 223 -8.85 -0.33 -10.47
N SER A 224 -9.99 0.12 -11.00
CA SER A 224 -10.42 -0.22 -12.36
C SER A 224 -9.45 0.30 -13.44
N ALA A 225 -8.87 1.49 -13.27
CA ALA A 225 -7.87 2.02 -14.21
C ALA A 225 -6.57 1.22 -14.15
N TYR A 226 -6.17 0.77 -12.95
CA TYR A 226 -5.02 -0.09 -12.76
C TYR A 226 -5.21 -1.45 -13.47
N HIS A 227 -6.37 -2.09 -13.30
CA HIS A 227 -6.71 -3.34 -13.99
C HIS A 227 -6.73 -3.18 -15.52
N GLU A 228 -7.23 -2.05 -16.04
CA GLU A 228 -7.19 -1.83 -17.50
C GLU A 228 -5.76 -1.61 -18.02
N LEU A 229 -4.85 -1.05 -17.21
CA LEU A 229 -3.42 -0.98 -17.55
C LEU A 229 -2.79 -2.38 -17.57
N GLU A 230 -3.12 -3.25 -16.60
CA GLU A 230 -2.67 -4.65 -16.59
C GLU A 230 -3.20 -5.41 -17.81
N ASN A 231 -4.49 -5.24 -18.12
CA ASN A 231 -5.09 -5.82 -19.33
C ASN A 231 -4.38 -5.35 -20.62
N LEU A 232 -4.02 -4.05 -20.71
CA LEU A 232 -3.24 -3.50 -21.81
C LEU A 232 -1.88 -4.21 -21.95
N CYS A 233 -1.17 -4.36 -20.82
CA CYS A 233 0.13 -5.04 -20.81
C CYS A 233 0.01 -6.50 -21.27
N MET A 234 -1.06 -7.18 -20.89
CA MET A 234 -1.32 -8.55 -21.35
C MET A 234 -1.68 -8.61 -22.85
N LEU A 235 -2.55 -7.71 -23.32
CA LEU A 235 -2.95 -7.66 -24.73
C LEU A 235 -1.78 -7.42 -25.69
N LEU A 236 -0.78 -6.64 -25.25
CA LEU A 236 0.42 -6.31 -26.03
C LEU A 236 1.60 -7.26 -25.75
N ASP A 237 1.41 -8.26 -24.86
CA ASP A 237 2.47 -9.18 -24.43
C ASP A 237 3.72 -8.44 -23.93
N ILE A 238 3.51 -7.31 -23.22
CA ILE A 238 4.60 -6.45 -22.74
C ILE A 238 5.43 -7.18 -21.68
N GLN A 239 4.75 -7.85 -20.75
CA GLN A 239 5.37 -8.46 -19.58
C GLN A 239 6.21 -9.71 -19.89
N SER A 240 6.08 -10.29 -21.09
CA SER A 240 6.98 -11.37 -21.53
C SER A 240 8.31 -10.86 -22.07
N LYS A 241 8.42 -9.55 -22.32
CA LYS A 241 9.60 -8.94 -22.93
C LYS A 241 10.56 -8.43 -21.85
N PRO A 242 11.87 -8.65 -22.00
CA PRO A 242 12.86 -8.06 -21.10
C PRO A 242 12.75 -6.53 -21.08
N ALA A 243 12.92 -5.93 -19.93
CA ALA A 243 12.92 -4.48 -19.73
C ALA A 243 11.63 -3.74 -20.14
N ALA A 244 10.53 -4.47 -20.32
CA ALA A 244 9.20 -3.94 -20.59
C ALA A 244 8.26 -4.28 -19.44
N GLY A 245 7.25 -3.44 -19.19
CA GLY A 245 6.30 -3.63 -18.12
C GLY A 245 5.78 -2.32 -17.55
N PHE A 246 5.37 -2.37 -16.29
CA PHE A 246 4.99 -1.15 -15.57
C PHE A 246 5.63 -1.11 -14.17
N LEU A 247 5.84 0.09 -13.69
CA LEU A 247 6.30 0.39 -12.34
C LEU A 247 5.27 1.30 -11.68
N THR A 248 4.62 0.81 -10.65
CA THR A 248 3.74 1.63 -9.82
C THR A 248 4.55 2.30 -8.73
N VAL A 249 4.51 3.63 -8.68
CA VAL A 249 5.12 4.41 -7.61
C VAL A 249 4.08 4.64 -6.55
N LYS A 250 4.30 4.06 -5.39
CA LYS A 250 3.39 4.11 -4.25
C LYS A 250 3.41 5.48 -3.55
N GLY A 251 2.34 5.80 -2.82
CA GLY A 251 2.22 7.06 -2.10
C GLY A 251 3.21 7.21 -0.94
N GLU A 252 3.55 6.11 -0.26
CA GLU A 252 4.45 6.10 0.88
C GLU A 252 5.63 5.12 0.69
N LEU A 253 6.69 5.32 1.45
CA LEU A 253 7.98 4.61 1.31
C LEU A 253 7.85 3.08 1.43
N ASN A 254 6.97 2.60 2.31
CA ASN A 254 6.78 1.18 2.58
C ASN A 254 5.32 0.73 2.40
N SER A 255 4.60 1.32 1.43
CA SER A 255 3.24 0.89 1.12
C SER A 255 3.18 -0.59 0.72
N GLN A 256 4.19 -1.10 -0.01
CA GLN A 256 4.28 -2.52 -0.33
C GLN A 256 4.45 -3.38 0.93
N GLY A 257 5.24 -2.90 1.89
CA GLY A 257 5.40 -3.57 3.18
C GLY A 257 4.10 -3.67 3.99
N LEU A 258 3.19 -2.69 3.88
CA LEU A 258 1.85 -2.80 4.49
C LEU A 258 1.13 -4.08 4.03
N TYR A 259 1.17 -4.36 2.72
CA TYR A 259 0.56 -5.54 2.13
C TYR A 259 1.32 -6.82 2.52
N ASP A 260 2.63 -6.85 2.31
CA ASP A 260 3.44 -8.03 2.55
C ASP A 260 3.49 -8.43 4.03
N MET A 261 3.42 -7.46 4.95
CA MET A 261 3.35 -7.73 6.39
C MET A 261 1.93 -8.07 6.88
N GLY A 262 0.90 -7.95 6.05
CA GLY A 262 -0.46 -8.38 6.37
C GLY A 262 -1.30 -7.35 7.11
N LEU A 263 -1.13 -6.06 6.84
CA LEU A 263 -1.89 -4.96 7.47
C LEU A 263 -3.32 -4.76 6.90
N PHE A 264 -3.86 -5.76 6.20
CA PHE A 264 -5.23 -5.72 5.68
C PHE A 264 -6.04 -6.93 6.16
N PRO A 265 -7.37 -6.81 6.37
CA PRO A 265 -8.17 -7.89 6.96
C PRO A 265 -8.11 -9.20 6.19
N HIS A 266 -8.03 -9.11 4.87
CA HIS A 266 -8.03 -10.25 3.95
C HIS A 266 -6.63 -10.72 3.56
N ILE A 267 -5.56 -10.11 4.12
CA ILE A 267 -4.16 -10.44 3.83
C ILE A 267 -3.45 -10.94 5.09
N ALA A 268 -2.81 -12.09 4.98
CA ALA A 268 -1.91 -12.64 5.99
C ALA A 268 -0.45 -12.18 5.73
N PRO A 269 0.46 -12.28 6.72
CA PRO A 269 1.88 -12.09 6.51
C PRO A 269 2.40 -12.92 5.34
N GLY A 270 3.27 -12.34 4.51
CA GLY A 270 3.72 -12.89 3.23
C GLY A 270 2.89 -12.42 2.03
N GLY A 271 1.93 -11.50 2.22
CA GLY A 271 1.07 -10.98 1.16
C GLY A 271 0.11 -12.00 0.56
N ASN A 272 -0.25 -13.02 1.33
CA ASN A 272 -1.15 -14.08 0.89
C ASN A 272 -2.57 -13.82 1.40
N ALA A 273 -3.58 -14.34 0.68
CA ALA A 273 -4.97 -14.23 1.13
C ALA A 273 -5.18 -14.89 2.49
N MET A 274 -5.84 -14.18 3.42
CA MET A 274 -6.25 -14.71 4.71
C MET A 274 -7.39 -15.70 4.51
N ASN A 275 -7.21 -16.91 4.99
CA ASN A 275 -8.20 -17.98 4.99
C ASN A 275 -8.01 -18.88 6.21
N ALA A 276 -8.90 -19.87 6.40
CA ALA A 276 -8.85 -20.77 7.54
C ALA A 276 -7.56 -21.62 7.63
N GLU A 277 -6.93 -21.93 6.50
CA GLU A 277 -5.65 -22.64 6.49
C GLU A 277 -4.50 -21.74 6.96
N ARG A 278 -4.44 -20.52 6.46
CA ARG A 278 -3.47 -19.51 6.88
C ARG A 278 -3.63 -19.15 8.35
N GLN A 279 -4.85 -18.96 8.80
CA GLN A 279 -5.12 -18.72 10.22
C GLN A 279 -4.54 -19.85 11.09
N ARG A 280 -4.84 -21.11 10.77
CA ARG A 280 -4.30 -22.28 11.52
C ARG A 280 -2.77 -22.34 11.47
N LYS A 281 -2.15 -22.01 10.32
CA LYS A 281 -0.70 -21.92 10.20
C LYS A 281 -0.13 -20.84 11.12
N MET A 282 -0.74 -19.65 11.14
CA MET A 282 -0.33 -18.57 12.06
C MET A 282 -0.46 -18.99 13.52
N GLU A 283 -1.58 -19.59 13.92
CA GLU A 283 -1.80 -20.09 15.28
C GLU A 283 -0.78 -21.16 15.70
N ALA A 284 -0.43 -22.05 14.77
CA ALA A 284 0.59 -23.09 15.01
C ALA A 284 2.00 -22.50 15.20
N ILE A 285 2.36 -21.45 14.45
CA ILE A 285 3.66 -20.78 14.57
C ILE A 285 3.70 -19.90 15.82
N LEU A 286 2.68 -19.08 16.03
CA LEU A 286 2.64 -18.10 17.12
C LEU A 286 2.25 -18.70 18.46
N GLN A 287 1.70 -19.93 18.48
CA GLN A 287 1.21 -20.65 19.66
C GLN A 287 0.13 -19.87 20.45
N VAL A 288 -0.63 -19.03 19.78
CA VAL A 288 -1.74 -18.24 20.33
C VAL A 288 -2.88 -18.16 19.30
N PRO A 289 -4.13 -17.94 19.75
CA PRO A 289 -5.24 -17.68 18.85
C PRO A 289 -4.99 -16.44 17.97
N VAL A 290 -5.47 -16.48 16.73
CA VAL A 290 -5.35 -15.39 15.75
C VAL A 290 -6.74 -14.97 15.30
N CYS A 291 -7.11 -13.72 15.51
CA CYS A 291 -8.33 -13.15 14.96
C CYS A 291 -8.19 -12.97 13.44
N ALA A 292 -9.00 -13.68 12.67
CA ALA A 292 -9.03 -13.64 11.21
C ALA A 292 -10.45 -13.49 10.66
N GLU A 293 -11.41 -13.10 11.49
CA GLU A 293 -12.78 -12.85 11.06
C GLU A 293 -12.80 -11.73 10.02
N PRO A 294 -13.50 -11.90 8.89
CA PRO A 294 -13.60 -10.86 7.87
C PRO A 294 -14.21 -9.56 8.43
N VAL A 295 -13.57 -8.45 8.16
CA VAL A 295 -14.06 -7.10 8.53
C VAL A 295 -14.00 -6.21 7.30
N ASP A 296 -15.12 -5.62 6.93
CA ASP A 296 -15.15 -4.49 6.01
C ASP A 296 -14.95 -3.22 6.84
N VAL A 297 -13.73 -2.71 6.81
CA VAL A 297 -13.31 -1.54 7.60
C VAL A 297 -14.08 -0.30 7.14
N ALA A 298 -14.18 -0.07 5.83
CA ALA A 298 -14.86 1.11 5.28
C ALA A 298 -16.36 1.11 5.63
N ALA A 299 -17.05 -0.02 5.38
CA ALA A 299 -18.46 -0.14 5.71
C ALA A 299 -18.72 -0.06 7.23
N THR A 300 -17.77 -0.53 8.06
CA THR A 300 -17.90 -0.43 9.52
C THR A 300 -17.77 1.03 9.98
N ILE A 301 -16.82 1.81 9.40
CA ILE A 301 -16.68 3.25 9.70
C ILE A 301 -17.93 4.00 9.26
N ASP A 302 -18.46 3.72 8.07
CA ASP A 302 -19.67 4.37 7.54
C ASP A 302 -20.96 4.01 8.33
N GLY A 303 -20.93 2.92 9.08
CA GLY A 303 -22.04 2.39 9.84
C GLY A 303 -21.93 2.61 11.36
N LYS A 304 -21.64 1.52 12.09
CA LYS A 304 -21.60 1.53 13.56
C LYS A 304 -20.33 2.10 14.18
N GLY A 305 -19.27 2.22 13.39
CA GLY A 305 -17.93 2.60 13.85
C GLY A 305 -17.25 1.56 14.74
N PHE A 306 -16.08 1.95 15.27
CA PHE A 306 -15.27 1.18 16.21
C PHE A 306 -15.24 1.86 17.57
N LYS A 307 -15.19 1.08 18.65
CA LYS A 307 -15.07 1.62 20.01
C LYS A 307 -13.68 2.16 20.32
N ASN A 308 -12.64 1.52 19.78
CA ASN A 308 -11.28 1.95 20.00
C ASN A 308 -10.58 2.18 18.65
N VAL A 309 -9.69 3.16 18.60
CA VAL A 309 -8.94 3.52 17.39
C VAL A 309 -7.46 3.67 17.75
N LEU A 310 -6.60 2.89 17.11
CA LEU A 310 -5.16 2.96 17.25
C LEU A 310 -4.55 3.36 15.92
N LEU A 311 -3.94 4.55 15.87
CA LEU A 311 -3.34 5.11 14.67
C LEU A 311 -1.82 5.13 14.79
N TRP A 312 -1.15 4.47 13.84
CA TRP A 312 0.30 4.45 13.71
C TRP A 312 0.69 5.36 12.55
N ASN A 313 1.20 6.57 12.85
CA ASN A 313 1.46 7.65 11.90
C ASN A 313 2.76 8.41 12.25
N SER A 314 3.93 7.77 12.09
CA SER A 314 5.20 8.35 12.53
C SER A 314 5.54 9.69 11.85
N LEU A 315 5.26 9.84 10.56
CA LEU A 315 5.61 11.03 9.77
C LEU A 315 4.47 12.05 9.64
N ASN A 316 3.40 11.91 10.43
CA ASN A 316 2.25 12.83 10.35
C ASN A 316 1.66 12.96 8.92
N VAL A 317 1.55 11.83 8.20
CA VAL A 317 0.82 11.85 6.93
C VAL A 317 -0.63 12.24 7.18
N THR A 318 -1.28 12.80 6.18
CA THR A 318 -2.67 13.24 6.29
C THR A 318 -3.59 12.06 6.62
N ILE A 319 -4.29 12.15 7.74
CA ILE A 319 -5.30 11.18 8.14
C ILE A 319 -6.62 11.55 7.45
N PRO A 320 -7.30 10.63 6.74
CA PRO A 320 -8.60 10.89 6.12
C PRO A 320 -9.64 11.39 7.12
N GLN A 321 -10.52 12.30 6.68
CA GLN A 321 -11.47 12.98 7.57
C GLN A 321 -12.45 12.01 8.24
N ASP A 322 -12.88 10.97 7.59
CA ASP A 322 -13.75 9.94 8.17
C ASP A 322 -13.06 9.10 9.26
N ILE A 323 -11.74 8.90 9.16
CA ILE A 323 -10.94 8.33 10.25
C ILE A 323 -10.84 9.31 11.43
N VAL A 324 -10.66 10.61 11.15
CA VAL A 324 -10.70 11.65 12.21
C VAL A 324 -12.06 11.66 12.89
N ASN A 325 -13.15 11.62 12.14
CA ASN A 325 -14.51 11.53 12.70
C ASN A 325 -14.70 10.24 13.52
N GLN A 326 -14.07 9.12 13.08
CA GLN A 326 -14.11 7.87 13.85
C GLN A 326 -13.34 7.99 15.17
N VAL A 327 -12.21 8.72 15.21
CA VAL A 327 -11.47 9.03 16.45
C VAL A 327 -12.34 9.84 17.40
N GLU A 328 -13.01 10.89 16.92
CA GLU A 328 -13.89 11.75 17.74
C GLU A 328 -15.06 10.97 18.38
N ASN A 329 -15.56 9.93 17.72
CA ASN A 329 -16.69 9.12 18.17
C ASN A 329 -16.28 7.84 18.90
N SER A 330 -14.99 7.61 19.13
CA SER A 330 -14.49 6.41 19.82
C SER A 330 -14.49 6.58 21.35
N ASP A 331 -14.54 5.45 22.07
CA ASP A 331 -14.40 5.41 23.53
C ASP A 331 -12.93 5.55 23.97
N PHE A 332 -12.00 5.24 23.06
CA PHE A 332 -10.56 5.33 23.27
C PHE A 332 -9.81 5.54 21.95
N ALA A 333 -8.93 6.52 21.91
CA ALA A 333 -8.08 6.81 20.76
C ALA A 333 -6.62 6.92 21.16
N MET A 334 -5.74 6.22 20.42
CA MET A 334 -4.28 6.30 20.53
C MET A 334 -3.68 6.77 19.22
N LEU A 335 -2.73 7.70 19.31
CA LEU A 335 -1.88 8.11 18.18
C LEU A 335 -0.41 7.81 18.50
N HIS A 336 0.30 7.16 17.59
CA HIS A 336 1.75 6.99 17.64
C HIS A 336 2.38 7.87 16.55
N THR A 337 3.11 8.92 16.94
CA THR A 337 3.60 9.95 16.03
C THR A 337 4.91 10.57 16.48
N ALA A 338 5.73 11.07 15.55
CA ALA A 338 6.97 11.75 15.90
C ALA A 338 6.76 13.20 16.37
N CYS A 339 5.70 13.85 15.93
CA CYS A 339 5.41 15.25 16.25
C CYS A 339 3.99 15.42 16.74
N LEU A 340 3.78 16.36 17.65
CA LEU A 340 2.45 16.67 18.15
C LEU A 340 1.59 17.32 17.04
N PRO A 341 0.45 16.74 16.64
CA PRO A 341 -0.42 17.34 15.62
C PRO A 341 -1.27 18.47 16.22
N ASP A 342 -1.82 19.34 15.37
CA ASP A 342 -2.65 20.46 15.80
C ASP A 342 -3.96 20.00 16.50
N ASN A 343 -4.47 18.82 16.13
CA ASN A 343 -5.65 18.18 16.72
C ASN A 343 -5.31 17.13 17.79
N ALA A 344 -4.19 17.27 18.48
CA ALA A 344 -3.70 16.33 19.50
C ALA A 344 -4.72 16.06 20.61
N ASP A 345 -5.60 17.00 20.90
CA ASP A 345 -6.65 16.92 21.90
C ASP A 345 -7.75 15.88 21.57
N LEU A 346 -7.81 15.38 20.35
CA LEU A 346 -8.71 14.28 19.98
C LEU A 346 -8.29 12.94 20.60
N TYR A 347 -7.01 12.75 20.91
CA TYR A 347 -6.47 11.47 21.36
C TYR A 347 -6.38 11.36 22.89
N ASP A 348 -6.69 10.17 23.41
CA ASP A 348 -6.54 9.85 24.84
C ASP A 348 -5.07 9.60 25.21
N VAL A 349 -4.31 9.00 24.29
CA VAL A 349 -2.88 8.73 24.44
C VAL A 349 -2.14 9.09 23.15
N ILE A 350 -1.01 9.77 23.29
CA ILE A 350 -0.07 9.99 22.20
C ILE A 350 1.27 9.38 22.60
N LEU A 351 1.73 8.40 21.81
CA LEU A 351 3.06 7.80 21.96
C LEU A 351 4.05 8.42 20.99
N PRO A 352 5.27 8.75 21.43
CA PRO A 352 6.28 9.30 20.54
C PRO A 352 6.84 8.22 19.59
N ALA A 353 6.86 8.50 18.30
CA ALA A 353 7.46 7.63 17.30
C ALA A 353 8.90 8.04 16.98
N ASN A 354 9.73 7.08 16.63
CA ASN A 354 11.01 7.37 15.97
C ASN A 354 10.78 7.83 14.53
N LEU A 355 11.68 8.68 14.05
CA LEU A 355 11.83 8.94 12.63
C LEU A 355 12.55 7.77 11.95
N PRO A 356 12.37 7.54 10.64
CA PRO A 356 13.09 6.48 9.92
C PRO A 356 14.61 6.56 10.08
N GLU A 357 15.19 7.77 10.12
CA GLU A 357 16.61 8.03 10.25
C GLU A 357 17.17 7.65 11.64
N GLU A 358 16.31 7.51 12.64
CA GLU A 358 16.67 7.09 14.01
C GLU A 358 16.70 5.56 14.18
N LEU A 359 16.26 4.81 13.18
CA LEU A 359 16.08 3.35 13.25
C LEU A 359 16.87 2.63 12.16
N SER A 360 17.02 1.33 12.35
CA SER A 360 17.44 0.38 11.31
C SER A 360 16.34 -0.62 11.09
N GLY A 361 16.15 -1.05 9.84
CA GLY A 361 15.07 -1.98 9.50
C GLY A 361 15.09 -2.35 8.03
N THR A 362 13.93 -2.80 7.53
CA THR A 362 13.72 -3.10 6.13
C THR A 362 12.49 -2.37 5.58
N PHE A 363 12.58 -1.92 4.33
CA PHE A 363 11.44 -1.47 3.53
C PHE A 363 11.30 -2.39 2.32
N THR A 364 10.08 -2.59 1.85
CA THR A 364 9.81 -3.36 0.64
C THR A 364 9.45 -2.41 -0.49
N ASP A 365 10.19 -2.47 -1.60
CA ASP A 365 9.87 -1.67 -2.78
C ASP A 365 8.63 -2.20 -3.52
N THR A 366 8.17 -1.46 -4.51
CA THR A 366 7.00 -1.84 -5.31
C THR A 366 7.19 -3.13 -6.11
N ALA A 367 8.43 -3.53 -6.39
CA ALA A 367 8.77 -4.83 -7.00
C ALA A 367 8.88 -5.96 -5.97
N ARG A 368 8.39 -5.75 -4.74
CA ARG A 368 8.41 -6.69 -3.62
C ARG A 368 9.82 -7.16 -3.23
N THR A 369 10.80 -6.28 -3.38
CA THR A 369 12.18 -6.53 -2.96
C THR A 369 12.44 -5.81 -1.65
N PRO A 370 12.81 -6.51 -0.57
CA PRO A 370 13.16 -5.87 0.69
C PRO A 370 14.54 -5.22 0.64
N HIS A 371 14.63 -4.00 1.11
CA HIS A 371 15.87 -3.21 1.20
C HIS A 371 16.17 -2.89 2.65
N ASN A 372 17.41 -3.17 3.07
CA ASN A 372 17.88 -2.78 4.40
C ASN A 372 18.23 -1.28 4.43
N PHE A 373 17.87 -0.64 5.53
CA PHE A 373 18.36 0.69 5.89
C PHE A 373 18.94 0.67 7.30
N VAL A 374 19.85 1.59 7.56
CA VAL A 374 20.52 1.74 8.87
C VAL A 374 20.26 3.13 9.41
N SER A 375 20.23 3.23 10.74
CA SER A 375 20.06 4.53 11.40
C SER A 375 21.22 5.47 11.05
N GLU A 376 20.88 6.71 10.70
CA GLU A 376 21.82 7.78 10.40
C GLU A 376 22.08 8.65 11.63
N ILE A 377 21.12 8.70 12.55
CA ILE A 377 21.18 9.49 13.79
C ILE A 377 20.82 8.64 15.00
N ASN A 378 21.20 9.11 16.18
CA ASN A 378 20.91 8.42 17.43
C ASN A 378 19.41 8.43 17.75
N ASN A 379 18.91 7.30 18.25
CA ASN A 379 17.58 7.23 18.83
C ASN A 379 17.46 8.19 20.03
N LEU A 380 16.44 9.04 20.01
CA LEU A 380 16.16 10.01 21.07
C LEU A 380 15.16 9.49 22.11
N LEU A 381 14.50 8.36 21.84
CA LEU A 381 13.44 7.81 22.70
C LEU A 381 14.01 6.82 23.71
N GLU A 382 13.43 6.78 24.91
CA GLU A 382 13.71 5.76 25.92
C GLU A 382 13.33 4.35 25.42
N TYR A 383 12.18 4.22 24.75
CA TYR A 383 11.74 3.01 24.04
C TYR A 383 11.55 3.32 22.57
N ASN A 384 12.27 2.62 21.69
CA ASN A 384 12.03 2.73 20.26
C ASN A 384 10.69 2.11 19.83
N ASN A 385 10.29 2.33 18.58
CA ASN A 385 8.99 1.86 18.08
C ASN A 385 8.73 0.38 18.34
N LEU A 386 9.70 -0.51 18.09
CA LEU A 386 9.56 -1.95 18.32
C LEU A 386 9.40 -2.27 19.80
N GLN A 387 10.23 -1.65 20.65
CA GLN A 387 10.20 -1.85 22.11
C GLN A 387 8.86 -1.41 22.70
N GLN A 388 8.25 -0.35 22.19
CA GLN A 388 6.94 0.11 22.65
C GLN A 388 5.85 -0.93 22.39
N ILE A 389 5.79 -1.54 21.19
CA ILE A 389 4.83 -2.62 20.89
C ILE A 389 5.09 -3.85 21.78
N VAL A 390 6.36 -4.25 21.94
CA VAL A 390 6.72 -5.39 22.80
C VAL A 390 6.24 -5.15 24.22
N LYS A 391 6.48 -3.95 24.78
CA LYS A 391 6.04 -3.60 26.14
C LYS A 391 4.52 -3.60 26.30
N ILE A 392 3.78 -3.11 25.27
CA ILE A 392 2.33 -3.20 25.30
C ILE A 392 1.90 -4.68 25.29
N ALA A 393 2.44 -5.52 24.42
CA ALA A 393 2.11 -6.94 24.33
C ALA A 393 2.42 -7.71 25.65
N ASP A 394 3.55 -7.40 26.29
CA ASP A 394 3.97 -7.98 27.58
C ASP A 394 2.91 -7.75 28.68
N LEU A 395 2.29 -6.56 28.72
CA LEU A 395 1.23 -6.28 29.71
C LEU A 395 -0.02 -7.13 29.52
N PHE A 396 -0.27 -7.60 28.29
CA PHE A 396 -1.35 -8.54 27.98
C PHE A 396 -0.90 -10.01 28.14
N GLY A 397 0.33 -10.27 28.55
CA GLY A 397 0.87 -11.62 28.74
C GLY A 397 1.36 -12.30 27.47
N HIS A 398 1.63 -11.53 26.41
CA HIS A 398 2.13 -12.02 25.12
C HIS A 398 3.62 -11.69 24.96
N ASN A 399 4.42 -12.70 24.62
CA ASN A 399 5.84 -12.52 24.34
C ASN A 399 6.06 -12.28 22.85
N PHE A 400 6.56 -11.09 22.49
CA PHE A 400 6.88 -10.72 21.11
C PHE A 400 8.39 -10.71 20.90
N PRO A 401 8.89 -11.04 19.68
CA PRO A 401 10.28 -10.84 19.33
C PRO A 401 10.64 -9.35 19.41
N SER A 402 11.78 -9.03 19.99
CA SER A 402 12.20 -7.66 20.30
C SER A 402 13.32 -7.11 19.42
N ASN A 403 13.90 -7.96 18.58
CA ASN A 403 14.97 -7.57 17.64
C ASN A 403 14.61 -7.95 16.21
N LYS A 404 15.26 -7.28 15.26
CA LYS A 404 15.02 -7.42 13.82
C LYS A 404 15.15 -8.86 13.33
N ASP A 405 16.19 -9.58 13.77
CA ASP A 405 16.50 -10.91 13.26
C ASP A 405 15.46 -11.95 13.70
N ASP A 406 15.03 -11.89 14.96
CA ASP A 406 13.97 -12.77 15.47
C ASP A 406 12.62 -12.48 14.82
N ILE A 407 12.30 -11.18 14.57
CA ILE A 407 11.11 -10.77 13.83
C ILE A 407 11.14 -11.34 12.41
N PHE A 408 12.30 -11.21 11.75
CA PHE A 408 12.47 -11.73 10.40
C PHE A 408 12.33 -13.27 10.36
N LEU A 409 12.95 -14.00 11.29
CA LEU A 409 12.81 -15.46 11.38
C LEU A 409 11.37 -15.90 11.59
N GLU A 410 10.62 -15.20 12.42
CA GLU A 410 9.20 -15.46 12.60
C GLU A 410 8.41 -15.15 11.33
N TYR A 411 8.65 -14.02 10.70
CA TYR A 411 7.98 -13.61 9.46
C TYR A 411 8.22 -14.61 8.32
N ILE A 412 9.47 -15.02 8.05
CA ILE A 412 9.76 -15.96 6.95
C ILE A 412 9.13 -17.34 7.15
N SER A 413 8.78 -17.71 8.39
CA SER A 413 8.08 -18.97 8.67
C SER A 413 6.66 -19.01 8.09
N PHE A 414 6.07 -17.85 7.77
CA PHE A 414 4.78 -17.74 7.07
C PHE A 414 4.92 -17.80 5.55
N MET A 415 6.12 -17.51 5.02
CA MET A 415 6.37 -17.57 3.59
C MET A 415 6.23 -19.02 3.10
N GLU A 416 5.57 -19.20 1.98
CA GLU A 416 5.61 -20.49 1.27
C GLU A 416 6.76 -20.47 0.28
N ALA A 417 7.37 -21.64 0.06
CA ALA A 417 8.23 -21.83 -1.10
C ALA A 417 7.35 -21.63 -2.35
N GLY A 418 7.45 -20.44 -2.96
CA GLY A 418 6.48 -20.00 -3.96
C GLY A 418 6.49 -20.87 -5.20
N CYS A 419 5.35 -21.47 -5.50
CA CYS A 419 4.92 -21.69 -6.86
C CYS A 419 4.06 -20.46 -7.25
N HIS A 420 4.69 -19.45 -7.84
CA HIS A 420 3.93 -18.42 -8.53
C HIS A 420 3.31 -19.06 -9.76
N SER A 421 1.97 -19.02 -9.88
CA SER A 421 1.34 -19.49 -11.10
C SER A 421 1.72 -18.55 -12.22
N SER A 422 2.12 -19.08 -13.37
CA SER A 422 2.34 -18.29 -14.59
C SER A 422 1.03 -17.81 -15.22
N GLU A 423 -0.11 -18.20 -14.63
CA GLU A 423 -1.44 -17.87 -15.10
C GLU A 423 -1.84 -16.49 -14.62
N ARG A 424 -2.31 -15.66 -15.54
CA ARG A 424 -2.78 -14.29 -15.30
C ARG A 424 -4.24 -14.18 -15.68
N HIS A 425 -4.95 -13.29 -15.02
CA HIS A 425 -6.37 -13.07 -15.23
C HIS A 425 -6.62 -11.72 -15.90
N PHE A 426 -7.41 -11.71 -16.98
CA PHE A 426 -7.99 -10.47 -17.46
C PHE A 426 -9.07 -10.02 -16.49
N PHE A 427 -8.99 -8.79 -16.06
CA PHE A 427 -9.97 -8.14 -15.23
C PHE A 427 -11.17 -7.68 -16.07
N LYS A 428 -12.39 -7.78 -15.54
CA LYS A 428 -13.63 -7.46 -16.25
C LYS A 428 -14.07 -6.03 -16.01
#